data_e431ca3e111b096522bcbeedc7918871
#
_entry.id   e431ca3e111b096522bcbeedc7918871
#
_cell.length_a   1.000
_cell.length_b   1.000
_cell.length_c   1.000
_cell.angle_alpha   90.00
_cell.angle_beta   90.00
_cell.angle_gamma   90.00
#
_symmetry.space_group_name_H-M   'P 1'
#
loop_
_entity.id
_entity.type
_entity.pdbx_description
1 polymer ?
#
loop_
_entity_poly.entity_id
_entity_poly.type
_entity_poly.pdbx_seq_one_letter_code
_entity_poly.pdbx_strand_id
1 'polypeptide(L)'
;MLFKRMIPLDEFELYFSDKPLDNLKFLDEDGSALDTTIFTTTKQENSPFGSYDETYYSLDLNLWFKQFKAKANDHIIVVIHDYQSGTLRLSLEAAAQFNQDLVAAQNQQLADIIYDLLECDSSEMLMLRTAIPTAYARLPEKTIYSPNSVGQIIAQDDRIIYDGWHIRYADSQPSLLESIMADELGISTVLAPVKFSAEEGQQIYHFKTAFKYQKSVWRKIEIKGVQTLADFNCILVNAFNHDWDHMGGFWKLVPRKSSSKRTRYREVDIGSVYPLGGGDGADNPIAGLGLNVGDRLKYIYDFGDWIEHEITLEAIEKPQPNHEYPRIAAQNKPRYRYCENCEKIGRKTTATWICFACSNKKQADVLVCEDCLDKNHAEHFADEIIY
;
A
#
# COMPACT_ATOMS: atom_id res chain seq x y z
N MET A 1 -4.87 33.27 -25.83
CA MET A 1 -5.84 32.41 -25.16
C MET A 1 -6.46 33.20 -24.02
N LEU A 2 -7.74 33.57 -24.11
CA LEU A 2 -8.46 34.17 -23.00
C LEU A 2 -8.74 33.05 -21.99
N PHE A 3 -7.97 32.99 -20.91
CA PHE A 3 -8.32 32.16 -19.77
C PHE A 3 -9.69 32.62 -19.27
N LYS A 4 -10.70 31.77 -19.43
CA LYS A 4 -11.96 31.95 -18.72
C LYS A 4 -11.60 31.99 -17.23
N ARG A 5 -11.92 33.10 -16.56
CA ARG A 5 -11.68 33.30 -15.13
C ARG A 5 -12.73 32.53 -14.32
N MET A 6 -12.67 31.21 -14.45
CA MET A 6 -13.57 30.26 -13.81
C MET A 6 -12.78 29.48 -12.78
N ILE A 7 -13.36 29.26 -11.62
CA ILE A 7 -12.77 28.44 -10.56
C ILE A 7 -13.48 27.08 -10.57
N PRO A 8 -12.74 25.98 -10.63
CA PRO A 8 -13.30 24.65 -10.40
C PRO A 8 -13.88 24.56 -8.98
N LEU A 9 -15.08 23.98 -8.85
CA LEU A 9 -15.71 23.77 -7.54
C LEU A 9 -15.54 22.34 -7.02
N ASP A 10 -14.91 21.47 -7.79
CA ASP A 10 -14.75 20.05 -7.43
C ASP A 10 -14.02 19.87 -6.11
N GLU A 11 -13.05 20.73 -5.79
CA GLU A 11 -12.37 20.72 -4.48
C GLU A 11 -13.33 21.06 -3.32
N PHE A 12 -14.46 21.73 -3.59
CA PHE A 12 -15.43 22.07 -2.55
C PHE A 12 -16.26 20.86 -2.11
N GLU A 13 -16.31 19.78 -2.89
CA GLU A 13 -16.92 18.51 -2.45
C GLU A 13 -16.25 17.96 -1.18
N LEU A 14 -14.97 18.24 -0.97
CA LEU A 14 -14.26 17.84 0.25
C LEU A 14 -14.88 18.46 1.51
N TYR A 15 -15.47 19.63 1.37
CA TYR A 15 -16.05 20.41 2.48
C TYR A 15 -17.57 20.35 2.52
N PHE A 16 -18.23 20.06 1.39
CA PHE A 16 -19.68 20.06 1.22
C PHE A 16 -20.20 18.77 0.59
N SER A 17 -19.70 17.63 1.06
CA SER A 17 -20.05 16.29 0.54
C SER A 17 -21.54 15.94 0.67
N ASP A 18 -22.28 16.64 1.53
CA ASP A 18 -23.72 16.48 1.76
C ASP A 18 -24.57 17.50 0.99
N LYS A 19 -23.96 18.37 0.19
CA LYS A 19 -24.66 19.44 -0.55
C LYS A 19 -24.33 19.40 -2.04
N PRO A 20 -25.33 19.58 -2.90
CA PRO A 20 -25.10 19.80 -4.32
C PRO A 20 -24.29 21.10 -4.54
N LEU A 21 -23.22 21.02 -5.33
CA LEU A 21 -22.33 22.16 -5.59
C LEU A 21 -23.01 23.31 -6.31
N ASP A 22 -24.04 23.04 -7.08
CA ASP A 22 -24.87 24.03 -7.78
C ASP A 22 -25.73 24.87 -6.83
N ASN A 23 -25.92 24.46 -5.60
CA ASN A 23 -26.67 25.15 -4.56
C ASN A 23 -25.82 26.06 -3.66
N LEU A 24 -24.52 26.10 -3.87
CA LEU A 24 -23.60 26.96 -3.10
C LEU A 24 -23.91 28.45 -3.40
N LYS A 25 -23.81 29.26 -2.36
CA LYS A 25 -24.00 30.72 -2.41
C LYS A 25 -22.71 31.43 -2.11
N PHE A 26 -22.43 32.49 -2.83
CA PHE A 26 -21.20 33.24 -2.71
C PHE A 26 -21.47 34.69 -2.30
N LEU A 27 -20.74 35.14 -1.29
CA LEU A 27 -20.77 36.53 -0.82
C LEU A 27 -19.42 37.19 -1.12
N ASP A 28 -19.45 38.47 -1.34
CA ASP A 28 -18.27 39.31 -1.42
C ASP A 28 -17.68 39.59 -0.01
N GLU A 29 -16.55 40.25 0.04
CA GLU A 29 -15.84 40.62 1.27
C GLU A 29 -16.71 41.43 2.23
N ASP A 30 -17.54 42.33 1.70
CA ASP A 30 -18.52 43.14 2.46
C ASP A 30 -19.80 42.37 2.89
N GLY A 31 -19.96 41.12 2.46
CA GLY A 31 -21.13 40.29 2.74
C GLY A 31 -22.28 40.43 1.76
N SER A 32 -22.11 41.22 0.68
CA SER A 32 -23.10 41.28 -0.39
C SER A 32 -23.09 40.02 -1.25
N ALA A 33 -24.25 39.63 -1.81
CA ALA A 33 -24.33 38.48 -2.69
C ALA A 33 -23.54 38.74 -3.99
N LEU A 34 -22.70 37.80 -4.36
CA LEU A 34 -21.97 37.85 -5.63
C LEU A 34 -22.91 37.57 -6.80
N ASP A 35 -22.88 38.45 -7.81
CA ASP A 35 -23.52 38.21 -9.11
C ASP A 35 -22.60 37.25 -9.90
N THR A 36 -22.85 35.96 -9.73
CA THR A 36 -22.06 34.89 -10.34
C THR A 36 -22.93 33.72 -10.78
N THR A 37 -22.39 32.91 -11.68
CA THR A 37 -23.08 31.74 -12.22
C THR A 37 -22.21 30.52 -12.05
N ILE A 38 -22.81 29.42 -11.60
CA ILE A 38 -22.18 28.11 -11.60
C ILE A 38 -22.47 27.44 -12.93
N PHE A 39 -21.44 27.09 -13.66
CA PHE A 39 -21.53 26.32 -14.90
C PHE A 39 -21.27 24.86 -14.66
N THR A 40 -22.03 23.99 -15.28
CA THR A 40 -21.82 22.55 -15.30
C THR A 40 -21.32 22.13 -16.68
N THR A 41 -20.34 21.22 -16.69
CA THR A 41 -19.85 20.62 -17.94
C THR A 41 -19.68 19.13 -17.69
N THR A 42 -20.39 18.32 -18.46
CA THR A 42 -20.26 16.87 -18.43
C THR A 42 -19.23 16.44 -19.49
N LYS A 43 -18.27 15.62 -19.09
CA LYS A 43 -17.30 15.00 -19.98
C LYS A 43 -17.34 13.49 -19.80
N GLN A 44 -17.17 12.79 -20.92
CA GLN A 44 -16.95 11.36 -20.87
C GLN A 44 -15.48 11.09 -20.53
N GLU A 45 -15.26 10.48 -19.39
CA GLU A 45 -13.94 10.04 -18.95
C GLU A 45 -13.79 8.54 -19.19
N ASN A 46 -12.58 8.11 -19.51
CA ASN A 46 -12.26 6.71 -19.74
C ASN A 46 -11.49 6.13 -18.55
N SER A 47 -11.94 4.98 -18.08
CA SER A 47 -11.24 4.19 -17.08
C SER A 47 -10.94 2.79 -17.62
N PRO A 48 -10.03 2.01 -17.02
CA PRO A 48 -9.82 0.62 -17.37
C PRO A 48 -11.07 -0.27 -17.27
N PHE A 49 -12.09 0.19 -16.53
CA PHE A 49 -13.35 -0.52 -16.30
C PHE A 49 -14.49 -0.03 -17.21
N GLY A 50 -14.21 0.92 -18.11
CA GLY A 50 -15.16 1.49 -19.06
C GLY A 50 -15.23 3.01 -19.00
N SER A 51 -16.02 3.59 -19.91
CA SER A 51 -16.28 5.03 -19.95
C SER A 51 -17.42 5.40 -19.02
N TYR A 52 -17.31 6.52 -18.33
CA TYR A 52 -18.34 7.10 -17.49
C TYR A 52 -18.44 8.61 -17.73
N ASP A 53 -19.61 9.18 -17.46
CA ASP A 53 -19.83 10.62 -17.58
C ASP A 53 -19.51 11.29 -16.25
N GLU A 54 -18.59 12.25 -16.27
CA GLU A 54 -18.22 13.04 -15.11
C GLU A 54 -18.67 14.49 -15.29
N THR A 55 -19.29 15.03 -14.23
CA THR A 55 -19.84 16.41 -14.25
C THR A 55 -18.95 17.32 -13.42
N TYR A 56 -18.39 18.32 -14.07
CA TYR A 56 -17.53 19.34 -13.46
C TYR A 56 -18.33 20.62 -13.23
N TYR A 57 -18.10 21.24 -12.09
CA TYR A 57 -18.70 22.49 -11.68
C TYR A 57 -17.66 23.61 -11.72
N SER A 58 -18.04 24.77 -12.25
CA SER A 58 -17.14 25.91 -12.34
C SER A 58 -17.87 27.21 -12.00
N LEU A 59 -17.26 28.03 -11.15
CA LEU A 59 -17.78 29.33 -10.75
C LEU A 59 -17.22 30.42 -11.66
N ASP A 60 -18.10 31.25 -12.28
CA ASP A 60 -17.68 32.40 -13.06
C ASP A 60 -17.45 33.62 -12.16
N LEU A 61 -16.22 34.02 -12.03
CA LEU A 61 -15.80 35.21 -11.28
C LEU A 61 -15.29 36.36 -12.18
N ASN A 62 -15.64 36.36 -13.47
CA ASN A 62 -15.14 37.38 -14.41
C ASN A 62 -15.44 38.81 -13.98
N LEU A 63 -16.65 39.09 -13.49
CA LEU A 63 -17.02 40.43 -13.02
C LEU A 63 -16.30 40.79 -11.75
N TRP A 64 -16.23 39.87 -10.81
CA TRP A 64 -15.53 40.03 -9.53
C TRP A 64 -14.04 40.29 -9.72
N PHE A 65 -13.36 39.53 -10.58
CA PHE A 65 -11.95 39.78 -10.92
C PHE A 65 -11.70 41.16 -11.54
N LYS A 66 -12.65 41.64 -12.35
CA LYS A 66 -12.55 43.00 -12.93
C LYS A 66 -12.74 44.06 -11.87
N GLN A 67 -13.72 43.89 -10.98
CA GLN A 67 -14.03 44.82 -9.90
C GLN A 67 -12.80 45.00 -8.97
N PHE A 68 -12.20 43.88 -8.54
CA PHE A 68 -11.04 43.88 -7.65
C PHE A 68 -9.70 44.05 -8.36
N LYS A 69 -9.68 44.16 -9.69
CA LYS A 69 -8.46 44.27 -10.52
C LYS A 69 -7.48 43.13 -10.28
N ALA A 70 -8.00 41.91 -10.06
CA ALA A 70 -7.21 40.73 -9.78
C ALA A 70 -6.15 40.48 -10.85
N LYS A 71 -4.96 40.11 -10.43
CA LYS A 71 -3.78 39.81 -11.26
C LYS A 71 -3.46 38.33 -11.20
N ALA A 72 -2.58 37.87 -12.10
CA ALA A 72 -2.01 36.55 -12.01
C ALA A 72 -1.24 36.40 -10.68
N ASN A 73 -1.39 35.26 -10.03
CA ASN A 73 -0.84 34.89 -8.73
C ASN A 73 -1.46 35.60 -7.50
N ASP A 74 -2.53 36.42 -7.69
CA ASP A 74 -3.35 36.81 -6.54
C ASP A 74 -4.17 35.59 -6.08
N HIS A 75 -4.45 35.53 -4.80
CA HIS A 75 -5.21 34.42 -4.21
C HIS A 75 -6.65 34.82 -3.88
N ILE A 76 -7.51 33.83 -3.95
CA ILE A 76 -8.88 33.95 -3.49
C ILE A 76 -8.99 33.24 -2.15
N ILE A 77 -9.26 33.98 -1.12
CA ILE A 77 -9.58 33.43 0.19
C ILE A 77 -11.05 33.06 0.19
N VAL A 78 -11.35 31.81 0.49
CA VAL A 78 -12.70 31.28 0.60
C VAL A 78 -12.95 30.94 2.06
N VAL A 79 -13.95 31.57 2.65
CA VAL A 79 -14.35 31.33 4.04
C VAL A 79 -15.75 30.73 4.05
N ILE A 80 -15.95 29.60 4.73
CA ILE A 80 -17.28 29.06 4.97
C ILE A 80 -18.00 30.01 5.94
N HIS A 81 -18.95 30.75 5.41
CA HIS A 81 -19.73 31.72 6.18
C HIS A 81 -20.86 31.04 6.95
N ASP A 82 -21.59 30.17 6.28
CA ASP A 82 -22.63 29.33 6.86
C ASP A 82 -22.67 27.97 6.16
N TYR A 83 -22.25 26.95 6.88
CA TYR A 83 -22.24 25.57 6.38
C TYR A 83 -23.64 25.04 6.09
N GLN A 84 -24.64 25.38 6.92
CA GLN A 84 -25.98 24.86 6.77
C GLN A 84 -26.65 25.32 5.48
N SER A 85 -26.48 26.59 5.12
CA SER A 85 -27.02 27.17 3.89
C SER A 85 -26.11 27.02 2.67
N GLY A 86 -24.89 26.43 2.84
CA GLY A 86 -23.88 26.36 1.78
C GLY A 86 -23.35 27.74 1.34
N THR A 87 -23.23 28.68 2.29
CA THR A 87 -22.82 30.05 1.99
C THR A 87 -21.34 30.25 2.25
N LEU A 88 -20.63 30.76 1.24
CA LEU A 88 -19.20 31.02 1.23
C LEU A 88 -18.94 32.51 1.03
N ARG A 89 -17.92 33.05 1.69
CA ARG A 89 -17.44 34.41 1.46
C ARG A 89 -16.10 34.38 0.74
N LEU A 90 -15.98 35.21 -0.30
CA LEU A 90 -14.77 35.37 -1.09
C LEU A 90 -14.10 36.70 -0.75
N SER A 91 -12.78 36.69 -0.63
CA SER A 91 -11.95 37.90 -0.58
C SER A 91 -10.70 37.72 -1.45
N LEU A 92 -10.17 38.82 -1.96
CA LEU A 92 -8.97 38.82 -2.79
C LEU A 92 -7.75 39.20 -1.95
N GLU A 93 -6.73 38.40 -1.96
CA GLU A 93 -5.43 38.70 -1.36
C GLU A 93 -4.38 38.85 -2.46
N ALA A 94 -3.78 40.03 -2.54
CA ALA A 94 -2.80 40.33 -3.58
C ALA A 94 -1.49 39.58 -3.34
N ALA A 95 -0.89 39.02 -4.41
CA ALA A 95 0.35 38.26 -4.34
C ALA A 95 1.50 39.01 -3.63
N ALA A 96 1.51 40.36 -3.71
CA ALA A 96 2.49 41.19 -3.02
C ALA A 96 2.35 41.23 -1.48
N GLN A 97 1.23 40.72 -0.95
CA GLN A 97 0.95 40.68 0.50
C GLN A 97 1.38 39.36 1.15
N PHE A 98 1.84 38.41 0.33
CA PHE A 98 2.25 37.09 0.84
C PHE A 98 3.60 37.13 1.51
N ASN A 99 3.66 36.56 2.68
CA ASN A 99 4.91 36.14 3.28
C ASN A 99 5.23 34.71 2.78
N GLN A 100 6.08 34.62 1.77
CA GLN A 100 6.44 33.32 1.15
C GLN A 100 7.06 32.33 2.15
N ASP A 101 7.83 32.81 3.11
CA ASP A 101 8.44 31.97 4.15
C ASP A 101 7.37 31.38 5.08
N LEU A 102 6.36 32.17 5.42
CA LEU A 102 5.22 31.71 6.20
C LEU A 102 4.41 30.65 5.44
N VAL A 103 4.13 30.89 4.16
CA VAL A 103 3.43 29.95 3.29
C VAL A 103 4.20 28.63 3.16
N ALA A 104 5.51 28.70 2.95
CA ALA A 104 6.35 27.50 2.88
C ALA A 104 6.32 26.71 4.20
N ALA A 105 6.38 27.39 5.34
CA ALA A 105 6.29 26.75 6.65
C ALA A 105 4.92 26.08 6.88
N GLN A 106 3.83 26.72 6.44
CA GLN A 106 2.48 26.15 6.52
C GLN A 106 2.30 24.94 5.62
N ASN A 107 2.82 25.01 4.38
CA ASN A 107 2.82 23.88 3.46
C ASN A 107 3.54 22.66 4.07
N GLN A 108 4.73 22.91 4.62
CA GLN A 108 5.51 21.86 5.27
C GLN A 108 4.77 21.27 6.47
N GLN A 109 4.17 22.11 7.30
CA GLN A 109 3.40 21.65 8.46
C GLN A 109 2.20 20.79 8.05
N LEU A 110 1.47 21.17 6.99
CA LEU A 110 0.35 20.38 6.49
C LEU A 110 0.83 19.05 5.89
N ALA A 111 1.92 19.07 5.13
CA ALA A 111 2.55 17.87 4.59
C ALA A 111 3.04 16.93 5.70
N ASP A 112 3.62 17.46 6.78
CA ASP A 112 4.04 16.68 7.94
C ASP A 112 2.84 16.00 8.63
N ILE A 113 1.72 16.71 8.79
CA ILE A 113 0.50 16.14 9.36
C ILE A 113 -0.07 15.02 8.46
N ILE A 114 -0.09 15.23 7.15
CA ILE A 114 -0.53 14.20 6.20
C ILE A 114 0.37 12.98 6.27
N TYR A 115 1.68 13.18 6.35
CA TYR A 115 2.64 12.11 6.52
C TYR A 115 2.43 11.34 7.82
N ASP A 116 2.19 12.04 8.95
CA ASP A 116 1.86 11.42 10.23
C ASP A 116 0.54 10.63 10.19
N LEU A 117 -0.45 11.10 9.40
CA LEU A 117 -1.69 10.35 9.19
C LEU A 117 -1.42 9.04 8.46
N LEU A 118 -0.57 9.05 7.43
CA LEU A 118 -0.13 7.84 6.72
C LEU A 118 0.60 6.88 7.68
N GLU A 119 1.44 7.39 8.58
CA GLU A 119 2.11 6.57 9.59
C GLU A 119 1.15 5.89 10.57
N CYS A 120 -0.04 6.46 10.76
CA CYS A 120 -1.07 5.90 11.64
C CYS A 120 -1.99 4.90 10.92
N ASP A 121 -2.06 4.96 9.60
CA ASP A 121 -2.93 4.08 8.81
C ASP A 121 -2.25 2.75 8.47
N SER A 122 -2.96 1.64 8.67
CA SER A 122 -2.43 0.30 8.43
C SER A 122 -2.35 -0.07 6.95
N SER A 123 -3.15 0.60 6.10
CA SER A 123 -3.15 0.39 4.66
C SER A 123 -2.04 1.17 3.95
N GLU A 124 -1.39 2.11 4.65
CA GLU A 124 -0.40 3.04 4.09
C GLU A 124 -0.94 3.89 2.93
N MET A 125 -2.25 4.02 2.85
CA MET A 125 -2.98 4.80 1.84
C MET A 125 -4.08 5.60 2.52
N LEU A 126 -4.23 6.87 2.16
CA LEU A 126 -5.27 7.74 2.67
C LEU A 126 -6.13 8.26 1.53
N MET A 127 -7.43 8.14 1.66
CA MET A 127 -8.33 8.83 0.74
C MET A 127 -8.23 10.34 0.94
N LEU A 128 -8.05 11.10 -0.13
CA LEU A 128 -7.96 12.57 -0.08
C LEU A 128 -9.13 13.19 0.70
N ARG A 129 -10.33 12.69 0.46
CA ARG A 129 -11.59 13.14 1.08
C ARG A 129 -11.59 13.07 2.61
N THR A 130 -10.88 12.12 3.21
CA THR A 130 -10.78 11.96 4.66
C THR A 130 -9.50 12.53 5.24
N ALA A 131 -8.40 12.44 4.50
CA ALA A 131 -7.09 12.91 4.95
C ALA A 131 -7.04 14.42 5.12
N ILE A 132 -7.57 15.17 4.15
CA ILE A 132 -7.44 16.62 4.13
C ILE A 132 -8.23 17.30 5.27
N PRO A 133 -9.51 17.03 5.49
CA PRO A 133 -10.23 17.59 6.64
C PRO A 133 -9.57 17.22 7.97
N THR A 134 -9.07 15.98 8.09
CA THR A 134 -8.38 15.52 9.30
C THR A 134 -7.07 16.26 9.52
N ALA A 135 -6.30 16.50 8.46
CA ALA A 135 -5.03 17.25 8.53
C ALA A 135 -5.27 18.71 8.95
N TYR A 136 -6.23 19.37 8.33
CA TYR A 136 -6.60 20.75 8.72
C TYR A 136 -7.13 20.81 10.16
N ALA A 137 -7.87 19.83 10.63
CA ALA A 137 -8.35 19.77 12.01
C ALA A 137 -7.21 19.61 13.04
N ARG A 138 -6.05 19.08 12.64
CA ARG A 138 -4.85 18.92 13.48
C ARG A 138 -3.91 20.12 13.47
N LEU A 139 -4.12 21.10 12.58
CA LEU A 139 -3.30 22.31 12.58
C LEU A 139 -3.44 23.04 13.92
N PRO A 140 -2.32 23.50 14.53
CA PRO A 140 -2.33 24.20 15.82
C PRO A 140 -3.08 25.53 15.74
N GLU A 141 -2.93 26.25 14.63
CA GLU A 141 -3.60 27.51 14.36
C GLU A 141 -4.56 27.33 13.18
N LYS A 142 -5.86 27.21 13.49
CA LYS A 142 -6.92 26.94 12.51
C LYS A 142 -7.29 28.14 11.63
N THR A 143 -6.75 29.31 11.91
CA THR A 143 -7.05 30.56 11.20
C THR A 143 -6.08 30.86 10.07
N ILE A 144 -4.95 30.15 10.02
CA ILE A 144 -3.90 30.37 9.02
C ILE A 144 -3.90 29.12 8.13
N TYR A 145 -4.11 29.30 6.85
CA TYR A 145 -4.09 28.22 5.86
C TYR A 145 -3.17 28.62 4.72
N SER A 146 -2.50 27.64 4.16
CA SER A 146 -1.68 27.83 2.97
C SER A 146 -2.57 28.24 1.80
N PRO A 147 -2.15 29.22 1.01
CA PRO A 147 -2.84 29.59 -0.22
C PRO A 147 -2.63 28.56 -1.34
N ASN A 148 -1.74 27.61 -1.16
CA ASN A 148 -1.47 26.58 -2.16
C ASN A 148 -2.54 25.50 -2.09
N SER A 149 -2.90 24.96 -3.27
CA SER A 149 -3.79 23.81 -3.30
C SER A 149 -3.12 22.59 -2.65
N VAL A 150 -3.93 21.68 -2.12
CA VAL A 150 -3.43 20.44 -1.53
C VAL A 150 -2.55 19.65 -2.51
N GLY A 151 -2.94 19.61 -3.79
CA GLY A 151 -2.14 19.00 -4.84
C GLY A 151 -0.75 19.64 -4.99
N GLN A 152 -0.66 20.97 -4.90
CA GLN A 152 0.63 21.68 -4.91
C GLN A 152 1.47 21.36 -3.66
N ILE A 153 0.83 21.27 -2.50
CA ILE A 153 1.52 20.94 -1.24
C ILE A 153 2.09 19.52 -1.30
N ILE A 154 1.29 18.56 -1.76
CA ILE A 154 1.74 17.17 -1.92
C ILE A 154 2.86 17.07 -2.96
N ALA A 155 2.73 17.77 -4.11
CA ALA A 155 3.74 17.75 -5.17
C ALA A 155 5.09 18.38 -4.76
N GLN A 156 5.13 19.15 -3.69
CA GLN A 156 6.36 19.76 -3.15
C GLN A 156 7.02 18.90 -2.07
N ASP A 157 6.39 17.82 -1.61
CA ASP A 157 6.91 16.95 -0.57
C ASP A 157 7.36 15.61 -1.18
N ASP A 158 8.67 15.34 -1.12
CA ASP A 158 9.28 14.13 -1.69
C ASP A 158 8.87 12.83 -0.97
N ARG A 159 8.20 12.93 0.18
CA ARG A 159 7.81 11.75 1.00
C ARG A 159 6.47 11.17 0.62
N ILE A 160 5.58 11.98 0.03
CA ILE A 160 4.20 11.61 -0.29
C ILE A 160 3.87 11.89 -1.73
N ILE A 161 2.96 11.12 -2.30
CA ILE A 161 2.40 11.35 -3.63
C ILE A 161 0.89 11.23 -3.60
N TYR A 162 0.25 11.84 -4.58
CA TYR A 162 -1.17 11.68 -4.87
C TYR A 162 -1.33 11.01 -6.23
N ASP A 163 -1.96 9.84 -6.28
CA ASP A 163 -2.12 9.02 -7.49
C ASP A 163 -3.46 9.27 -8.22
N GLY A 164 -4.20 10.30 -7.81
CA GLY A 164 -5.54 10.63 -8.33
C GLY A 164 -6.68 10.14 -7.43
N TRP A 165 -6.42 9.16 -6.54
CA TRP A 165 -7.40 8.58 -5.62
C TRP A 165 -6.94 8.64 -4.18
N HIS A 166 -5.67 8.32 -3.93
CA HIS A 166 -5.11 8.19 -2.59
C HIS A 166 -3.84 9.01 -2.43
N ILE A 167 -3.63 9.48 -1.22
CA ILE A 167 -2.32 9.94 -0.76
C ILE A 167 -1.60 8.74 -0.20
N ARG A 168 -0.38 8.49 -0.66
CA ARG A 168 0.48 7.38 -0.23
C ARG A 168 1.92 7.83 -0.12
N TYR A 169 2.76 6.99 0.42
CA TYR A 169 4.20 7.27 0.42
C TYR A 169 4.74 7.31 -1.01
N ALA A 170 5.64 8.26 -1.29
CA ALA A 170 6.28 8.39 -2.60
C ALA A 170 7.10 7.15 -2.99
N ASP A 171 7.56 6.39 -1.99
CA ASP A 171 8.31 5.16 -2.17
C ASP A 171 7.46 3.89 -1.95
N SER A 172 6.13 4.00 -1.93
CA SER A 172 5.24 2.85 -1.87
C SER A 172 5.24 2.08 -3.18
N GLN A 173 4.82 0.81 -3.12
CA GLN A 173 4.58 0.02 -4.33
C GLN A 173 3.54 0.70 -5.21
N PRO A 174 3.62 0.55 -6.53
CA PRO A 174 2.57 0.98 -7.44
C PRO A 174 1.22 0.40 -7.00
N SER A 175 0.15 1.16 -7.19
CA SER A 175 -1.20 0.63 -7.00
C SER A 175 -1.45 -0.53 -7.98
N LEU A 176 -2.47 -1.36 -7.69
CA LEU A 176 -2.86 -2.44 -8.61
C LEU A 176 -3.10 -1.92 -10.03
N LEU A 177 -3.72 -0.74 -10.15
CA LEU A 177 -3.98 -0.10 -11.43
C LEU A 177 -2.69 0.33 -12.15
N GLU A 178 -1.76 0.95 -11.43
CA GLU A 178 -0.44 1.30 -11.97
C GLU A 178 0.35 0.06 -12.40
N SER A 179 0.24 -1.04 -11.63
CA SER A 179 0.87 -2.32 -11.98
C SER A 179 0.27 -2.91 -13.26
N ILE A 180 -1.06 -2.89 -13.40
CA ILE A 180 -1.76 -3.35 -14.61
C ILE A 180 -1.37 -2.48 -15.81
N MET A 181 -1.34 -1.16 -15.65
CA MET A 181 -0.93 -0.24 -16.72
C MET A 181 0.55 -0.41 -17.07
N ALA A 182 1.42 -0.68 -16.10
CA ALA A 182 2.83 -0.97 -16.34
C ALA A 182 3.00 -2.28 -17.13
N ASP A 183 2.24 -3.31 -16.82
CA ASP A 183 2.21 -4.59 -17.56
C ASP A 183 1.75 -4.40 -19.01
N GLU A 184 0.69 -3.62 -19.24
CA GLU A 184 0.22 -3.30 -20.59
C GLU A 184 1.27 -2.52 -21.41
N LEU A 185 2.09 -1.72 -20.76
CA LEU A 185 3.18 -0.96 -21.36
C LEU A 185 4.51 -1.74 -21.42
N GLY A 186 4.56 -2.96 -20.88
CA GLY A 186 5.78 -3.79 -20.79
C GLY A 186 6.85 -3.20 -19.86
N ILE A 187 6.43 -2.43 -18.84
CA ILE A 187 7.32 -1.82 -17.85
C ILE A 187 7.35 -2.72 -16.62
N SER A 188 8.47 -3.40 -16.38
CA SER A 188 8.66 -4.19 -15.17
C SER A 188 8.81 -3.29 -13.94
N THR A 189 8.06 -3.58 -12.88
CA THR A 189 8.18 -2.93 -11.55
C THR A 189 9.18 -3.64 -10.65
N VAL A 190 9.71 -4.78 -11.09
CA VAL A 190 10.67 -5.58 -10.34
C VAL A 190 12.03 -4.90 -10.31
N LEU A 191 12.64 -4.88 -9.14
CA LEU A 191 13.97 -4.33 -8.96
C LEU A 191 14.99 -5.06 -9.87
N ALA A 192 15.64 -4.31 -10.73
CA ALA A 192 16.67 -4.87 -11.60
C ALA A 192 17.83 -5.45 -10.75
N PRO A 193 18.35 -6.64 -11.10
CA PRO A 193 19.43 -7.26 -10.34
C PRO A 193 20.72 -6.42 -10.40
N VAL A 194 21.39 -6.33 -9.25
CA VAL A 194 22.70 -5.69 -9.17
C VAL A 194 23.80 -6.60 -9.73
N LYS A 195 24.87 -6.01 -10.22
CA LYS A 195 26.05 -6.76 -10.66
C LYS A 195 26.75 -7.37 -9.46
N PHE A 196 27.15 -8.62 -9.57
CA PHE A 196 27.89 -9.34 -8.55
C PHE A 196 29.10 -10.07 -9.18
N SER A 197 30.12 -10.39 -8.39
CA SER A 197 31.30 -11.11 -8.81
C SER A 197 31.06 -12.62 -8.88
N ALA A 198 31.93 -13.35 -9.60
CA ALA A 198 31.88 -14.80 -9.62
C ALA A 198 32.06 -15.43 -8.23
N GLU A 199 32.81 -14.78 -7.34
CA GLU A 199 33.00 -15.24 -5.96
C GLU A 199 31.70 -15.08 -5.15
N GLU A 200 31.04 -13.93 -5.22
CA GLU A 200 29.73 -13.70 -4.57
C GLU A 200 28.67 -14.68 -5.07
N GLY A 201 28.69 -15.01 -6.36
CA GLY A 201 27.80 -16.01 -6.94
C GLY A 201 28.01 -17.42 -6.38
N GLN A 202 29.20 -17.75 -5.89
CA GLN A 202 29.49 -19.06 -5.26
C GLN A 202 29.24 -19.08 -3.75
N GLN A 203 29.00 -17.94 -3.12
CA GLN A 203 28.66 -17.88 -1.69
C GLN A 203 27.31 -18.50 -1.40
N ILE A 204 27.15 -18.96 -0.16
CA ILE A 204 25.92 -19.56 0.35
C ILE A 204 25.20 -18.52 1.20
N TYR A 205 23.99 -18.23 0.83
CA TYR A 205 23.07 -17.35 1.54
C TYR A 205 22.22 -18.19 2.49
N HIS A 206 22.28 -17.89 3.78
CA HIS A 206 21.57 -18.60 4.84
C HIS A 206 20.33 -17.82 5.23
N PHE A 207 19.17 -18.30 4.81
CA PHE A 207 17.90 -17.67 5.11
C PHE A 207 17.17 -18.41 6.21
N LYS A 208 16.61 -17.66 7.17
CA LYS A 208 15.60 -18.18 8.08
C LYS A 208 14.24 -17.69 7.62
N THR A 209 13.36 -18.62 7.29
CA THR A 209 11.98 -18.36 6.85
C THR A 209 11.00 -18.91 7.88
N ALA A 210 9.95 -18.14 8.19
CA ALA A 210 8.89 -18.54 9.10
C ALA A 210 7.55 -17.98 8.62
N PHE A 211 6.44 -18.67 8.95
CA PHE A 211 5.12 -18.07 8.75
C PHE A 211 5.00 -16.75 9.53
N LYS A 212 4.42 -15.75 8.92
CA LYS A 212 4.21 -14.43 9.55
C LYS A 212 3.39 -14.53 10.84
N TYR A 213 2.32 -15.30 10.82
CA TYR A 213 1.38 -15.41 11.94
C TYR A 213 1.65 -16.62 12.84
N GLN A 214 2.56 -17.53 12.46
CA GLN A 214 2.94 -18.71 13.23
C GLN A 214 4.47 -18.89 13.23
N LYS A 215 5.19 -17.95 13.82
CA LYS A 215 6.67 -17.90 13.83
C LYS A 215 7.36 -19.10 14.49
N SER A 216 6.59 -19.95 15.18
CA SER A 216 7.09 -21.22 15.72
C SER A 216 7.38 -22.27 14.64
N VAL A 217 6.75 -22.13 13.46
CA VAL A 217 7.03 -22.96 12.28
C VAL A 217 8.03 -22.21 11.41
N TRP A 218 9.24 -22.69 11.37
CA TRP A 218 10.33 -22.06 10.63
C TRP A 218 11.25 -23.08 9.98
N ARG A 219 11.94 -22.63 8.92
CA ARG A 219 12.96 -23.37 8.18
C ARG A 219 14.20 -22.52 8.01
N LYS A 220 15.39 -23.14 8.05
CA LYS A 220 16.64 -22.53 7.58
C LYS A 220 16.97 -23.11 6.23
N ILE A 221 17.15 -22.24 5.26
CA ILE A 221 17.43 -22.59 3.88
C ILE A 221 18.79 -22.04 3.50
N GLU A 222 19.58 -22.87 2.87
CA GLU A 222 20.88 -22.52 2.28
C GLU A 222 20.76 -22.59 0.77
N ILE A 223 21.17 -21.51 0.08
CA ILE A 223 21.09 -21.38 -1.37
C ILE A 223 22.32 -20.67 -1.90
N LYS A 224 22.84 -21.06 -3.08
CA LYS A 224 23.99 -20.40 -3.71
C LYS A 224 23.57 -19.06 -4.32
N GLY A 225 24.52 -18.10 -4.36
CA GLY A 225 24.30 -16.80 -4.97
C GLY A 225 23.93 -16.85 -6.46
N VAL A 226 24.41 -17.85 -7.22
CA VAL A 226 24.05 -18.04 -8.64
C VAL A 226 22.69 -18.68 -8.85
N GLN A 227 22.10 -19.30 -7.82
CA GLN A 227 20.75 -19.85 -7.92
C GLN A 227 19.73 -18.72 -7.92
N THR A 228 18.57 -18.98 -8.49
CA THR A 228 17.59 -17.95 -8.84
C THR A 228 16.48 -17.82 -7.80
N LEU A 229 15.62 -16.81 -7.94
CA LEU A 229 14.37 -16.72 -7.17
C LEU A 229 13.46 -17.92 -7.45
N ALA A 230 13.47 -18.46 -8.68
CA ALA A 230 12.74 -19.69 -9.00
C ALA A 230 13.25 -20.87 -8.16
N ASP A 231 14.59 -21.04 -8.03
CA ASP A 231 15.16 -22.08 -7.17
C ASP A 231 14.77 -21.86 -5.70
N PHE A 232 14.74 -20.59 -5.27
CA PHE A 232 14.36 -20.25 -3.89
C PHE A 232 12.87 -20.52 -3.65
N ASN A 233 11.99 -20.20 -4.61
CA ASN A 233 10.58 -20.57 -4.54
C ASN A 233 10.42 -22.08 -4.43
N CYS A 234 11.09 -22.84 -5.28
CA CYS A 234 11.02 -24.30 -5.26
C CYS A 234 11.37 -24.89 -3.88
N ILE A 235 12.46 -24.43 -3.27
CA ILE A 235 12.84 -24.96 -1.94
C ILE A 235 11.89 -24.48 -0.85
N LEU A 236 11.28 -23.29 -0.95
CA LEU A 236 10.28 -22.81 0.01
C LEU A 236 8.99 -23.61 -0.08
N VAL A 237 8.46 -23.86 -1.28
CA VAL A 237 7.29 -24.69 -1.51
C VAL A 237 7.48 -26.06 -0.86
N ASN A 238 8.61 -26.73 -1.13
CA ASN A 238 8.94 -28.01 -0.51
C ASN A 238 9.10 -27.94 1.02
N ALA A 239 9.76 -26.88 1.52
CA ALA A 239 10.08 -26.75 2.94
C ALA A 239 8.84 -26.56 3.82
N PHE A 240 7.80 -25.94 3.27
CA PHE A 240 6.54 -25.68 3.95
C PHE A 240 5.39 -26.58 3.49
N ASN A 241 5.68 -27.59 2.68
CA ASN A 241 4.68 -28.54 2.15
C ASN A 241 3.52 -27.84 1.43
N HIS A 242 3.85 -26.80 0.65
CA HIS A 242 2.88 -26.11 -0.19
C HIS A 242 2.65 -26.86 -1.51
N ASP A 243 1.49 -26.67 -2.11
CA ASP A 243 1.18 -27.20 -3.43
C ASP A 243 1.98 -26.49 -4.53
N TRP A 244 2.13 -27.12 -5.70
CA TRP A 244 2.94 -26.59 -6.79
C TRP A 244 2.15 -25.77 -7.82
N ASP A 245 0.89 -25.53 -7.57
CA ASP A 245 -0.07 -24.95 -8.49
C ASP A 245 -0.34 -23.46 -8.27
N HIS A 246 0.35 -22.83 -7.30
CA HIS A 246 0.17 -21.42 -6.97
C HIS A 246 1.44 -20.59 -7.17
N MET A 247 1.23 -19.27 -7.35
CA MET A 247 2.31 -18.30 -7.53
C MET A 247 3.00 -17.98 -6.22
N GLY A 248 4.32 -17.70 -6.29
CA GLY A 248 5.11 -17.11 -5.22
C GLY A 248 5.55 -15.69 -5.58
N GLY A 249 5.43 -14.75 -4.65
CA GLY A 249 5.94 -13.38 -4.81
C GLY A 249 6.92 -12.99 -3.72
N PHE A 250 7.93 -12.20 -4.06
CA PHE A 250 9.02 -11.80 -3.18
C PHE A 250 9.18 -10.29 -3.10
N TRP A 251 9.29 -9.74 -1.90
CA TRP A 251 9.57 -8.32 -1.65
C TRP A 251 10.71 -8.16 -0.67
N LYS A 252 11.63 -7.26 -0.97
CA LYS A 252 12.65 -6.80 -0.03
C LYS A 252 12.04 -5.75 0.91
N LEU A 253 12.19 -5.94 2.22
CA LEU A 253 11.70 -5.02 3.24
C LEU A 253 12.78 -4.00 3.59
N VAL A 254 12.66 -2.77 3.08
CA VAL A 254 13.61 -1.68 3.32
C VAL A 254 13.09 -0.81 4.46
N PRO A 255 13.87 -0.60 5.55
CA PRO A 255 13.43 0.25 6.65
C PRO A 255 13.14 1.68 6.19
N ARG A 256 12.01 2.24 6.60
CA ARG A 256 11.69 3.67 6.44
C ARG A 256 12.20 4.47 7.61
N LYS A 257 12.65 5.69 7.34
CA LYS A 257 12.85 6.69 8.38
C LYS A 257 11.47 7.12 8.87
N SER A 258 11.14 6.82 10.11
CA SER A 258 9.87 7.16 10.74
C SER A 258 10.14 7.86 12.07
N SER A 259 9.27 8.80 12.44
CA SER A 259 9.22 9.43 13.77
C SER A 259 8.64 8.48 14.82
N SER A 260 7.96 7.42 14.37
CA SER A 260 7.37 6.38 15.22
C SER A 260 8.43 5.50 15.88
N LYS A 261 8.14 5.02 17.11
CA LYS A 261 8.95 3.98 17.78
C LYS A 261 8.91 2.62 17.08
N ARG A 262 7.96 2.40 16.17
CA ARG A 262 7.84 1.19 15.35
C ARG A 262 8.62 1.37 14.05
N THR A 263 9.56 0.48 13.77
CA THR A 263 10.19 0.42 12.45
C THR A 263 9.16 0.01 11.41
N ARG A 264 8.96 0.86 10.42
CA ARG A 264 8.15 0.56 9.24
C ARG A 264 9.07 0.19 8.09
N TYR A 265 8.53 -0.57 7.15
CA TYR A 265 9.29 -1.05 6.01
C TYR A 265 8.57 -0.66 4.72
N ARG A 266 9.33 -0.22 3.75
CA ARG A 266 8.91 -0.19 2.36
C ARG A 266 9.10 -1.58 1.78
N GLU A 267 8.13 -2.05 1.03
CA GLU A 267 8.21 -3.27 0.24
C GLU A 267 8.74 -2.92 -1.16
N VAL A 268 9.82 -3.56 -1.58
CA VAL A 268 10.41 -3.42 -2.91
C VAL A 268 10.25 -4.75 -3.61
N ASP A 269 9.51 -4.76 -4.71
CA ASP A 269 9.30 -5.96 -5.51
C ASP A 269 10.64 -6.45 -6.08
N ILE A 270 10.96 -7.72 -5.84
CA ILE A 270 12.17 -8.37 -6.34
C ILE A 270 11.87 -9.57 -7.23
N GLY A 271 10.60 -9.89 -7.40
CA GLY A 271 10.16 -10.87 -8.38
C GLY A 271 9.01 -11.77 -7.94
N SER A 272 8.45 -12.46 -8.93
CA SER A 272 7.42 -13.47 -8.77
C SER A 272 7.77 -14.72 -9.54
N VAL A 273 7.24 -15.87 -9.11
CA VAL A 273 7.45 -17.18 -9.74
C VAL A 273 6.09 -17.82 -10.00
N TYR A 274 5.85 -18.20 -11.23
CA TYR A 274 4.61 -18.85 -11.65
C TYR A 274 4.67 -20.39 -11.46
N PRO A 275 3.53 -21.06 -11.31
CA PRO A 275 3.49 -22.51 -11.04
C PRO A 275 4.18 -23.36 -12.11
N LEU A 276 4.08 -22.96 -13.36
CA LEU A 276 4.66 -23.68 -14.50
C LEU A 276 6.06 -23.18 -14.89
N GLY A 277 6.69 -22.37 -14.03
CA GLY A 277 7.97 -21.72 -14.27
C GLY A 277 7.83 -20.36 -14.96
N GLY A 278 8.91 -19.57 -14.91
CA GLY A 278 8.91 -18.17 -15.34
C GLY A 278 8.35 -17.26 -14.25
N GLY A 279 8.05 -16.03 -14.61
CA GLY A 279 7.62 -14.96 -13.71
C GLY A 279 8.56 -13.77 -13.82
N ASP A 280 8.07 -12.58 -13.48
CA ASP A 280 8.90 -11.38 -13.53
C ASP A 280 9.99 -11.44 -12.45
N GLY A 281 11.25 -11.36 -12.85
CA GLY A 281 12.39 -11.52 -11.94
C GLY A 281 12.67 -12.95 -11.44
N ALA A 282 11.93 -13.98 -11.91
CA ALA A 282 12.13 -15.37 -11.51
C ALA A 282 13.56 -15.87 -11.72
N ASP A 283 14.22 -15.43 -12.80
CA ASP A 283 15.58 -15.79 -13.16
C ASP A 283 16.65 -14.92 -12.45
N ASN A 284 16.25 -13.96 -11.61
CA ASN A 284 17.19 -13.12 -10.89
C ASN A 284 18.01 -13.97 -9.89
N PRO A 285 19.35 -13.95 -9.99
CA PRO A 285 20.21 -14.67 -9.05
C PRO A 285 20.12 -14.09 -7.64
N ILE A 286 20.21 -14.92 -6.63
CA ILE A 286 20.17 -14.48 -5.22
C ILE A 286 21.24 -13.42 -4.91
N ALA A 287 22.45 -13.56 -5.44
CA ALA A 287 23.51 -12.55 -5.30
C ALA A 287 23.14 -11.22 -5.98
N GLY A 288 22.33 -11.27 -7.05
CA GLY A 288 21.85 -10.10 -7.78
C GLY A 288 20.76 -9.31 -7.02
N LEU A 289 20.19 -9.84 -5.94
CA LEU A 289 19.18 -9.12 -5.14
C LEU A 289 19.78 -8.03 -4.23
N GLY A 290 21.11 -7.91 -4.16
CA GLY A 290 21.82 -6.90 -3.37
C GLY A 290 21.47 -6.97 -1.89
N LEU A 291 21.41 -8.19 -1.33
CA LEU A 291 21.07 -8.43 0.07
C LEU A 291 22.28 -8.34 0.97
N ASN A 292 22.10 -7.79 2.17
CA ASN A 292 23.06 -7.77 3.26
C ASN A 292 22.57 -8.65 4.41
N VAL A 293 23.48 -9.16 5.22
CA VAL A 293 23.14 -9.90 6.44
C VAL A 293 22.26 -9.01 7.33
N GLY A 294 21.13 -9.54 7.75
CA GLY A 294 20.08 -8.84 8.49
C GLY A 294 18.94 -8.29 7.62
N ASP A 295 19.09 -8.26 6.31
CA ASP A 295 18.00 -7.87 5.41
C ASP A 295 16.84 -8.86 5.55
N ARG A 296 15.64 -8.31 5.39
CA ARG A 296 14.38 -9.06 5.50
C ARG A 296 13.65 -9.06 4.18
N LEU A 297 13.05 -10.20 3.85
CA LEU A 297 12.15 -10.35 2.72
C LEU A 297 10.76 -10.77 3.23
N LYS A 298 9.74 -10.38 2.48
CA LYS A 298 8.40 -10.94 2.55
C LYS A 298 8.27 -11.91 1.37
N TYR A 299 7.72 -13.09 1.62
CA TYR A 299 7.33 -14.04 0.60
C TYR A 299 5.85 -14.35 0.78
N ILE A 300 5.08 -14.24 -0.29
CA ILE A 300 3.68 -14.65 -0.33
C ILE A 300 3.60 -15.85 -1.25
N TYR A 301 3.07 -16.94 -0.73
CA TYR A 301 2.64 -18.08 -1.49
C TYR A 301 1.12 -18.02 -1.63
N ASP A 302 0.62 -18.28 -2.81
CA ASP A 302 -0.79 -18.18 -3.18
C ASP A 302 -1.42 -16.80 -2.89
N PHE A 303 -1.62 -16.03 -3.96
CA PHE A 303 -2.21 -14.69 -3.86
C PHE A 303 -3.72 -14.72 -3.56
N GLY A 304 -4.37 -15.89 -3.70
CA GLY A 304 -5.76 -16.11 -3.30
C GLY A 304 -5.90 -16.26 -1.80
N ASP A 305 -5.12 -17.16 -1.18
CA ASP A 305 -5.14 -17.44 0.25
C ASP A 305 -4.18 -16.54 1.05
N TRP A 306 -3.27 -15.84 0.38
CA TRP A 306 -2.34 -14.87 0.96
C TRP A 306 -1.47 -15.44 2.08
N ILE A 307 -0.83 -16.58 1.84
CA ILE A 307 0.03 -17.24 2.84
C ILE A 307 1.38 -16.52 2.92
N GLU A 308 1.56 -15.72 3.96
CA GLU A 308 2.71 -14.84 4.11
C GLU A 308 3.81 -15.45 5.01
N HIS A 309 5.06 -15.36 4.51
CA HIS A 309 6.26 -15.76 5.22
C HIS A 309 7.18 -14.56 5.43
N GLU A 310 7.82 -14.51 6.59
CA GLU A 310 8.94 -13.60 6.87
C GLU A 310 10.25 -14.35 6.64
N ILE A 311 11.13 -13.77 5.84
CA ILE A 311 12.45 -14.31 5.53
C ILE A 311 13.50 -13.34 6.06
N THR A 312 14.55 -13.84 6.70
CA THR A 312 15.70 -13.04 7.15
C THR A 312 16.98 -13.68 6.65
N LEU A 313 17.85 -12.90 6.02
CA LEU A 313 19.20 -13.33 5.67
C LEU A 313 20.07 -13.31 6.93
N GLU A 314 20.43 -14.49 7.47
CA GLU A 314 21.18 -14.61 8.71
C GLU A 314 22.71 -14.57 8.49
N ALA A 315 23.21 -15.14 7.37
CA ALA A 315 24.62 -15.18 7.05
C ALA A 315 24.88 -15.35 5.55
N ILE A 316 26.07 -14.97 5.10
CA ILE A 316 26.63 -15.27 3.78
C ILE A 316 27.98 -15.94 4.02
N GLU A 317 28.16 -17.18 3.57
CA GLU A 317 29.34 -18.00 3.88
C GLU A 317 29.89 -18.69 2.63
N LYS A 318 31.06 -19.27 2.74
CA LYS A 318 31.65 -20.11 1.69
C LYS A 318 30.91 -21.47 1.63
N PRO A 319 30.79 -22.07 0.42
CA PRO A 319 30.19 -23.39 0.31
C PRO A 319 30.93 -24.44 1.10
N GLN A 320 30.18 -25.33 1.74
CA GLN A 320 30.76 -26.47 2.45
C GLN A 320 30.99 -27.63 1.46
N PRO A 321 32.13 -28.37 1.61
CA PRO A 321 32.37 -29.51 0.80
C PRO A 321 31.28 -30.58 0.95
N ASN A 322 30.91 -31.23 -0.13
CA ASN A 322 29.93 -32.32 -0.18
C ASN A 322 28.47 -31.92 0.17
N HIS A 323 28.14 -30.63 0.13
CA HIS A 323 26.75 -30.19 0.24
C HIS A 323 26.21 -29.79 -1.13
N GLU A 324 25.00 -30.21 -1.43
CA GLU A 324 24.21 -29.73 -2.56
C GLU A 324 23.30 -28.59 -2.12
N TYR A 325 23.03 -27.65 -3.01
CA TYR A 325 22.22 -26.46 -2.77
C TYR A 325 21.19 -26.28 -3.91
N PRO A 326 19.95 -25.77 -3.65
CA PRO A 326 19.48 -25.30 -2.35
C PRO A 326 19.15 -26.47 -1.41
N ARG A 327 19.19 -26.22 -0.09
CA ARG A 327 18.81 -27.26 0.89
C ARG A 327 18.15 -26.68 2.15
N ILE A 328 17.35 -27.48 2.80
CA ILE A 328 16.84 -27.21 4.15
C ILE A 328 17.92 -27.64 5.16
N ALA A 329 18.56 -26.65 5.78
CA ALA A 329 19.66 -26.90 6.73
C ALA A 329 19.17 -27.21 8.14
N ALA A 330 18.02 -26.64 8.53
CA ALA A 330 17.39 -26.86 9.83
C ALA A 330 15.91 -26.49 9.80
N GLN A 331 15.17 -27.03 10.76
CA GLN A 331 13.76 -26.68 10.97
C GLN A 331 13.39 -26.73 12.45
N ASN A 332 12.24 -26.13 12.82
CA ASN A 332 11.71 -26.23 14.16
C ASN A 332 11.44 -27.69 14.55
N LYS A 333 11.51 -27.97 15.84
CA LYS A 333 10.99 -29.24 16.35
C LYS A 333 9.49 -29.23 16.29
N PRO A 334 8.84 -30.22 15.64
CA PRO A 334 7.39 -30.28 15.55
C PRO A 334 6.76 -30.29 16.96
N ARG A 335 5.74 -29.44 17.15
CA ARG A 335 4.89 -29.48 18.34
C ARG A 335 3.56 -30.09 17.95
N TYR A 336 3.52 -31.43 17.87
CA TYR A 336 2.34 -32.15 17.44
C TYR A 336 1.14 -31.87 18.34
N ARG A 337 0.03 -31.57 17.70
CA ARG A 337 -1.29 -31.49 18.31
C ARG A 337 -2.02 -32.82 18.00
N TYR A 338 -3.04 -33.14 18.77
CA TYR A 338 -3.69 -34.44 18.65
C TYR A 338 -5.11 -34.33 18.11
N CYS A 339 -5.53 -35.39 17.41
CA CYS A 339 -6.86 -35.49 16.85
C CYS A 339 -7.91 -35.57 17.95
N GLU A 340 -8.85 -34.63 17.99
CA GLU A 340 -9.90 -34.57 19.00
C GLU A 340 -10.83 -35.79 18.99
N ASN A 341 -11.11 -36.34 17.82
CA ASN A 341 -11.97 -37.51 17.70
C ASN A 341 -11.28 -38.78 18.22
N CYS A 342 -9.98 -38.92 18.01
CA CYS A 342 -9.19 -40.01 18.56
C CYS A 342 -9.03 -39.91 20.05
N GLU A 343 -8.82 -38.70 20.59
CA GLU A 343 -8.72 -38.46 22.05
C GLU A 343 -9.98 -38.85 22.81
N LYS A 344 -11.17 -38.60 22.25
CA LYS A 344 -12.45 -38.99 22.85
C LYS A 344 -12.59 -40.51 23.04
N ILE A 345 -11.88 -41.29 22.25
CA ILE A 345 -11.88 -42.78 22.36
C ILE A 345 -10.57 -43.32 22.96
N GLY A 346 -9.80 -42.45 23.63
CA GLY A 346 -8.56 -42.81 24.34
C GLY A 346 -7.36 -43.09 23.41
N ARG A 347 -7.41 -42.72 22.14
CA ARG A 347 -6.31 -42.90 21.19
C ARG A 347 -5.54 -41.60 21.00
N LYS A 348 -4.23 -41.64 21.05
CA LYS A 348 -3.33 -40.51 20.84
C LYS A 348 -2.81 -40.54 19.40
N THR A 349 -3.52 -39.87 18.48
CA THR A 349 -3.14 -39.74 17.06
C THR A 349 -2.82 -38.31 16.74
N THR A 350 -1.70 -38.04 16.05
CA THR A 350 -1.36 -36.68 15.60
C THR A 350 -2.45 -36.17 14.68
N ALA A 351 -2.90 -34.94 14.93
CA ALA A 351 -3.78 -34.24 14.00
C ALA A 351 -2.97 -33.78 12.79
N THR A 352 -3.49 -33.96 11.62
CA THR A 352 -2.88 -33.52 10.36
C THR A 352 -3.72 -32.47 9.63
N TRP A 353 -4.95 -32.24 10.10
CA TRP A 353 -5.90 -31.32 9.48
C TRP A 353 -6.63 -30.44 10.51
N ILE A 354 -6.96 -29.21 10.10
CA ILE A 354 -7.90 -28.32 10.78
C ILE A 354 -9.21 -28.30 10.00
N CYS A 355 -10.31 -28.75 10.61
CA CYS A 355 -11.62 -28.70 9.98
C CYS A 355 -12.29 -27.34 10.22
N PHE A 356 -12.33 -26.44 9.23
CA PHE A 356 -12.87 -25.10 9.36
C PHE A 356 -14.39 -25.09 9.65
N ALA A 357 -15.15 -25.94 8.98
CA ALA A 357 -16.59 -25.99 9.21
C ALA A 357 -16.94 -26.32 10.66
N CYS A 358 -16.17 -27.22 11.30
CA CYS A 358 -16.35 -27.56 12.71
C CYS A 358 -15.75 -26.51 13.64
N SER A 359 -14.60 -25.93 13.28
CA SER A 359 -13.93 -24.87 14.03
C SER A 359 -14.82 -23.63 14.16
N ASN A 360 -15.47 -23.21 13.08
CA ASN A 360 -16.41 -22.09 13.07
C ASN A 360 -17.62 -22.33 14.00
N LYS A 361 -18.15 -23.55 14.02
CA LYS A 361 -19.25 -23.91 14.91
C LYS A 361 -18.82 -23.93 16.39
N LYS A 362 -17.59 -24.39 16.66
CA LYS A 362 -17.04 -24.53 18.01
C LYS A 362 -16.40 -23.25 18.55
N GLN A 363 -16.11 -22.29 17.66
CA GLN A 363 -15.30 -21.07 17.95
C GLN A 363 -13.91 -21.42 18.51
N ALA A 364 -13.34 -22.54 18.05
CA ALA A 364 -12.00 -23.03 18.39
C ALA A 364 -11.55 -24.03 17.34
N ASP A 365 -10.22 -24.14 17.13
CA ASP A 365 -9.66 -25.10 16.18
C ASP A 365 -10.16 -26.53 16.46
N VAL A 366 -10.74 -27.17 15.47
CA VAL A 366 -11.09 -28.59 15.49
C VAL A 366 -10.07 -29.37 14.69
N LEU A 367 -9.24 -30.10 15.40
CA LEU A 367 -8.09 -30.82 14.87
C LEU A 367 -8.43 -32.27 14.66
N VAL A 368 -8.14 -32.79 13.46
CA VAL A 368 -8.43 -34.16 13.08
C VAL A 368 -7.23 -34.82 12.40
N CYS A 369 -7.09 -36.12 12.53
CA CYS A 369 -6.21 -36.93 11.69
C CYS A 369 -6.91 -37.28 10.38
N GLU A 370 -6.16 -37.71 9.38
CA GLU A 370 -6.67 -38.09 8.05
C GLU A 370 -7.80 -39.09 8.13
N ASP A 371 -7.64 -40.20 8.86
CA ASP A 371 -8.70 -41.21 9.06
C ASP A 371 -10.01 -40.62 9.61
N CYS A 372 -9.92 -39.58 10.48
CA CYS A 372 -11.10 -38.94 11.04
C CYS A 372 -11.65 -37.87 10.11
N LEU A 373 -10.81 -37.22 9.31
CA LEU A 373 -11.24 -36.35 8.25
C LEU A 373 -12.12 -37.10 7.27
N ASP A 374 -11.62 -38.17 6.71
CA ASP A 374 -12.35 -39.01 5.73
C ASP A 374 -13.68 -39.58 6.25
N LYS A 375 -13.68 -40.04 7.50
CA LYS A 375 -14.85 -40.67 8.08
C LYS A 375 -15.96 -39.74 8.55
N ASN A 376 -15.56 -38.55 9.09
CA ASN A 376 -16.50 -37.72 9.81
C ASN A 376 -16.56 -36.28 9.27
N HIS A 377 -15.65 -35.88 8.38
CA HIS A 377 -15.50 -34.52 7.90
C HIS A 377 -15.23 -34.44 6.38
N ALA A 378 -15.50 -35.53 5.63
CA ALA A 378 -15.17 -35.65 4.19
C ALA A 378 -15.78 -34.53 3.32
N GLU A 379 -16.94 -33.97 3.71
CA GLU A 379 -17.60 -32.86 3.00
C GLU A 379 -17.27 -31.50 3.59
N HIS A 380 -16.38 -31.43 4.60
CA HIS A 380 -16.01 -30.19 5.25
C HIS A 380 -14.73 -29.64 4.62
N PHE A 381 -14.68 -28.32 4.49
CA PHE A 381 -13.45 -27.65 4.13
C PHE A 381 -12.44 -27.79 5.29
N ALA A 382 -11.23 -28.26 4.96
CA ALA A 382 -10.16 -28.51 5.92
C ALA A 382 -8.80 -28.20 5.30
N ASP A 383 -7.85 -27.72 6.13
CA ASP A 383 -6.48 -27.44 5.76
C ASP A 383 -5.50 -28.33 6.48
N GLU A 384 -4.37 -28.62 5.82
CA GLU A 384 -3.27 -29.40 6.39
C GLU A 384 -2.52 -28.61 7.48
N ILE A 385 -2.16 -29.27 8.56
CA ILE A 385 -1.36 -28.68 9.63
C ILE A 385 0.12 -28.82 9.32
N ILE A 386 0.79 -27.73 9.13
CA ILE A 386 2.25 -27.67 8.95
C ILE A 386 2.93 -27.53 10.31
N TYR A 387 3.85 -28.46 10.62
CA TYR A 387 4.56 -28.53 11.89
C TYR A 387 6.03 -28.10 11.82
#